data_3af50f00c9e1d97adb813b83bacc1720
#
_entry.id   3af50f00c9e1d97adb813b83bacc1720
#
_cell.length_a   1.000
_cell.length_b   1.000
_cell.length_c   1.000
_cell.angle_alpha   90.00
_cell.angle_beta   90.00
_cell.angle_gamma   90.00
#
_symmetry.space_group_name_H-M   'P 1'
#
loop_
_entity.id
_entity.type
_entity.pdbx_description
1 polymer ?
#
loop_
_entity_poly.entity_id
_entity_poly.type
_entity_poly.pdbx_seq_one_letter_code
_entity_poly.pdbx_strand_id
1 'polypeptide(L)'
;MSKKNIVVVGAGFAGVAAAKKLSRHFKKNPDVLITLIDKHSYQTYMTELHEVAAGRVQPDAIQYDLQRLFSRSRNVDIITDEVTHVDREKKVVTTSSHSFNYDYLILAMGGEPNTFNVPGVDEHAFTMWSWEDANKIRRHIKDTVEAAAKEHDDAKRKAMLTAVVSGAGFTGVELVGELMEWKDKLAKDNKLDPAEFSLYLVEAAPQILGVVTEKEQQKAEKYMLKKGIQIIKGNGVANVKKDSVELSDGTVIPTHTLIWTAGVKANSDAAAYGIEQARAGRLVAN
;
A
#
# COMPACT_ATOMS: atom_id res chain seq x y z
N MET A 1 0.00 -30.06 -31.96
CA MET A 1 0.06 -30.17 -30.49
C MET A 1 -0.86 -29.11 -29.91
N SER A 2 -1.58 -29.39 -28.81
CA SER A 2 -2.41 -28.36 -28.17
C SER A 2 -1.52 -27.25 -27.59
N LYS A 3 -1.90 -25.99 -27.77
CA LYS A 3 -1.19 -24.86 -27.17
C LYS A 3 -1.15 -25.02 -25.64
N LYS A 4 0.00 -24.74 -25.05
CA LYS A 4 0.18 -24.68 -23.59
C LYS A 4 -0.19 -23.28 -23.08
N ASN A 5 -1.09 -23.22 -22.14
CA ASN A 5 -1.50 -21.95 -21.51
C ASN A 5 -0.89 -21.77 -20.11
N ILE A 6 -0.14 -20.70 -19.92
CA ILE A 6 0.40 -20.29 -18.62
C ILE A 6 -0.41 -19.08 -18.15
N VAL A 7 -1.24 -19.30 -17.14
CA VAL A 7 -2.03 -18.20 -16.54
C VAL A 7 -1.25 -17.58 -15.39
N VAL A 8 -1.15 -16.25 -15.39
CA VAL A 8 -0.54 -15.42 -14.32
C VAL A 8 -1.62 -14.53 -13.74
N VAL A 9 -1.93 -14.71 -12.47
CA VAL A 9 -2.93 -13.91 -11.75
C VAL A 9 -2.23 -12.83 -10.94
N GLY A 10 -2.55 -11.58 -11.23
CA GLY A 10 -1.96 -10.39 -10.63
C GLY A 10 -0.84 -9.78 -11.48
N ALA A 11 -0.97 -8.49 -11.81
CA ALA A 11 0.02 -7.71 -12.57
C ALA A 11 0.83 -6.73 -11.70
N GLY A 12 1.07 -7.09 -10.46
CA GLY A 12 2.05 -6.43 -9.60
C GLY A 12 3.49 -6.73 -10.04
N PHE A 13 4.47 -6.40 -9.20
CA PHE A 13 5.89 -6.63 -9.52
C PHE A 13 6.21 -8.08 -9.88
N ALA A 14 5.70 -9.03 -9.10
CA ALA A 14 5.97 -10.45 -9.31
C ALA A 14 5.34 -10.98 -10.61
N GLY A 15 4.06 -10.66 -10.85
CA GLY A 15 3.35 -11.14 -12.05
C GLY A 15 3.88 -10.55 -13.34
N VAL A 16 4.14 -9.24 -13.37
CA VAL A 16 4.77 -8.60 -14.55
C VAL A 16 6.17 -9.16 -14.81
N ALA A 17 6.98 -9.35 -13.76
CA ALA A 17 8.32 -9.95 -13.90
C ALA A 17 8.25 -11.38 -14.43
N ALA A 18 7.33 -12.20 -13.89
CA ALA A 18 7.11 -13.58 -14.34
C ALA A 18 6.66 -13.62 -15.80
N ALA A 19 5.62 -12.86 -16.18
CA ALA A 19 5.11 -12.82 -17.53
C ALA A 19 6.17 -12.33 -18.55
N LYS A 20 6.95 -11.30 -18.21
CA LYS A 20 8.07 -10.82 -19.04
C LYS A 20 9.16 -11.88 -19.22
N LYS A 21 9.54 -12.58 -18.15
CA LYS A 21 10.56 -13.65 -18.21
C LYS A 21 10.08 -14.81 -19.06
N LEU A 22 8.86 -15.28 -18.85
CA LEU A 22 8.24 -16.33 -19.62
C LEU A 22 8.10 -15.95 -21.11
N SER A 23 7.61 -14.73 -21.39
CA SER A 23 7.49 -14.22 -22.76
C SER A 23 8.82 -14.25 -23.51
N ARG A 24 9.91 -13.84 -22.88
CA ARG A 24 11.25 -13.87 -23.48
C ARG A 24 11.73 -15.31 -23.71
N HIS A 25 11.50 -16.19 -22.73
CA HIS A 25 11.93 -17.60 -22.80
C HIS A 25 11.21 -18.34 -23.93
N PHE A 26 9.89 -18.16 -24.05
CA PHE A 26 9.06 -18.83 -25.04
C PHE A 26 8.84 -18.02 -26.33
N LYS A 27 9.61 -16.96 -26.57
CA LYS A 27 9.43 -16.05 -27.72
C LYS A 27 9.39 -16.76 -29.09
N LYS A 28 10.12 -17.85 -29.22
CA LYS A 28 10.21 -18.65 -30.48
C LYS A 28 9.29 -19.85 -30.48
N ASN A 29 8.54 -20.10 -29.42
CA ASN A 29 7.63 -21.23 -29.30
C ASN A 29 6.17 -20.75 -29.47
N PRO A 30 5.55 -20.99 -30.67
CA PRO A 30 4.19 -20.54 -30.93
C PRO A 30 3.12 -21.36 -30.19
N ASP A 31 3.52 -22.49 -29.58
CA ASP A 31 2.60 -23.36 -28.84
C ASP A 31 2.47 -22.97 -27.37
N VAL A 32 3.10 -21.87 -26.93
CA VAL A 32 2.97 -21.36 -25.56
C VAL A 32 2.32 -19.97 -25.58
N LEU A 33 1.19 -19.86 -24.88
CA LEU A 33 0.49 -18.62 -24.61
C LEU A 33 0.61 -18.28 -23.12
N ILE A 34 0.80 -17.02 -22.81
CA ILE A 34 0.81 -16.49 -21.44
C ILE A 34 -0.39 -15.57 -21.29
N THR A 35 -1.28 -15.87 -20.37
CA THR A 35 -2.44 -15.03 -20.06
C THR A 35 -2.18 -14.33 -18.73
N LEU A 36 -1.97 -13.00 -18.75
CA LEU A 36 -1.81 -12.15 -17.55
C LEU A 36 -3.15 -11.52 -17.23
N ILE A 37 -3.67 -11.84 -16.04
CA ILE A 37 -4.99 -11.37 -15.58
C ILE A 37 -4.79 -10.44 -14.39
N ASP A 38 -5.36 -9.24 -14.45
CA ASP A 38 -5.44 -8.30 -13.32
C ASP A 38 -6.73 -7.49 -13.40
N LYS A 39 -7.25 -7.07 -12.26
CA LYS A 39 -8.44 -6.20 -12.19
C LYS A 39 -8.17 -4.78 -12.71
N HIS A 40 -6.91 -4.36 -12.79
CA HIS A 40 -6.49 -3.07 -13.33
C HIS A 40 -5.78 -3.23 -14.68
N SER A 41 -5.95 -2.25 -15.55
CA SER A 41 -5.22 -2.17 -16.84
C SER A 41 -3.79 -1.66 -16.71
N TYR A 42 -3.34 -1.39 -15.49
CA TYR A 42 -2.03 -0.81 -15.19
C TYR A 42 -1.34 -1.52 -14.03
N GLN A 43 -0.01 -1.47 -14.04
CA GLN A 43 0.82 -1.79 -12.88
C GLN A 43 1.05 -0.53 -12.06
N THR A 44 0.78 -0.57 -10.76
CA THR A 44 1.17 0.50 -9.83
C THR A 44 2.61 0.29 -9.37
N TYR A 45 3.42 1.35 -9.42
CA TYR A 45 4.75 1.36 -8.82
C TYR A 45 4.62 1.67 -7.33
N MET A 46 4.30 0.64 -6.55
CA MET A 46 3.89 0.74 -5.14
C MET A 46 4.94 1.38 -4.23
N THR A 47 6.21 1.35 -4.62
CA THR A 47 7.31 1.97 -3.86
C THR A 47 7.26 3.50 -3.86
N GLU A 48 6.41 4.12 -4.68
CA GLU A 48 6.24 5.58 -4.76
C GLU A 48 4.86 6.06 -4.28
N LEU A 49 4.09 5.19 -3.61
CA LEU A 49 2.77 5.56 -3.06
C LEU A 49 2.85 6.71 -2.06
N HIS A 50 3.90 6.78 -1.25
CA HIS A 50 4.13 7.84 -0.28
C HIS A 50 4.29 9.21 -0.95
N GLU A 51 4.92 9.27 -2.13
CA GLU A 51 5.06 10.51 -2.90
C GLU A 51 3.70 11.01 -3.45
N VAL A 52 2.83 10.07 -3.86
CA VAL A 52 1.46 10.41 -4.28
C VAL A 52 0.64 10.88 -3.08
N ALA A 53 0.69 10.14 -1.96
CA ALA A 53 -0.07 10.45 -0.75
C ALA A 53 0.27 11.82 -0.19
N ALA A 54 1.54 12.23 -0.24
CA ALA A 54 2.04 13.52 0.20
C ALA A 54 2.10 14.60 -0.92
N GLY A 55 1.48 14.34 -2.07
CA GLY A 55 1.32 15.35 -3.12
C GLY A 55 2.59 15.74 -3.89
N ARG A 56 3.70 15.01 -3.74
CA ARG A 56 4.96 15.26 -4.43
C ARG A 56 4.87 14.97 -5.92
N VAL A 57 4.27 13.83 -6.28
CA VAL A 57 4.06 13.44 -7.67
C VAL A 57 2.57 13.38 -8.01
N GLN A 58 2.25 13.48 -9.31
CA GLN A 58 0.87 13.29 -9.75
C GLN A 58 0.50 11.80 -9.67
N PRO A 59 -0.77 11.47 -9.36
CA PRO A 59 -1.19 10.09 -9.15
C PRO A 59 -0.92 9.15 -10.32
N ASP A 60 -1.08 9.62 -11.55
CA ASP A 60 -0.89 8.86 -12.79
C ASP A 60 0.60 8.61 -13.11
N ALA A 61 1.52 9.35 -12.49
CA ALA A 61 2.95 9.20 -12.71
C ALA A 61 3.50 7.82 -12.29
N ILE A 62 2.82 7.13 -11.36
CA ILE A 62 3.21 5.81 -10.84
C ILE A 62 2.39 4.65 -11.43
N GLN A 63 1.58 4.91 -12.46
CA GLN A 63 0.80 3.90 -13.16
C GLN A 63 1.42 3.60 -14.52
N TYR A 64 1.67 2.32 -14.78
CA TYR A 64 2.24 1.86 -16.04
C TYR A 64 1.25 0.96 -16.77
N ASP A 65 0.72 1.43 -17.88
CA ASP A 65 -0.23 0.70 -18.73
C ASP A 65 0.31 -0.68 -19.14
N LEU A 66 -0.43 -1.75 -18.87
CA LEU A 66 -0.01 -3.13 -19.13
C LEU A 66 0.11 -3.42 -20.63
N GLN A 67 -0.78 -2.89 -21.45
CA GLN A 67 -0.71 -3.10 -22.92
C GLN A 67 0.58 -2.50 -23.47
N ARG A 68 0.96 -1.31 -22.98
CA ARG A 68 2.22 -0.66 -23.33
C ARG A 68 3.43 -1.42 -22.83
N LEU A 69 3.39 -1.93 -21.57
CA LEU A 69 4.47 -2.73 -20.99
C LEU A 69 4.76 -4.01 -21.77
N PHE A 70 3.73 -4.61 -22.38
CA PHE A 70 3.82 -5.86 -23.14
C PHE A 70 3.68 -5.68 -24.66
N SER A 71 3.70 -4.46 -25.19
CA SER A 71 3.51 -4.17 -26.62
C SER A 71 4.43 -4.94 -27.58
N ARG A 72 5.59 -5.39 -27.09
CA ARG A 72 6.56 -6.21 -27.84
C ARG A 72 6.49 -7.70 -27.54
N SER A 73 5.53 -8.14 -26.73
CA SER A 73 5.39 -9.53 -26.25
C SER A 73 4.19 -10.20 -26.93
N ARG A 74 4.42 -10.73 -28.15
CA ARG A 74 3.34 -11.30 -29.01
C ARG A 74 2.67 -12.57 -28.45
N ASN A 75 3.28 -13.19 -27.45
CA ASN A 75 2.79 -14.41 -26.79
C ASN A 75 2.22 -14.12 -25.38
N VAL A 76 1.86 -12.87 -25.11
CA VAL A 76 1.21 -12.47 -23.86
C VAL A 76 -0.12 -11.80 -24.18
N ASP A 77 -1.19 -12.38 -23.66
CA ASP A 77 -2.52 -11.78 -23.65
C ASP A 77 -2.77 -11.14 -22.29
N ILE A 78 -3.21 -9.88 -22.29
CA ILE A 78 -3.53 -9.13 -21.08
C ILE A 78 -5.04 -9.06 -20.96
N ILE A 79 -5.53 -9.56 -19.83
CA ILE A 79 -6.95 -9.58 -19.50
C ILE A 79 -7.16 -8.67 -18.29
N THR A 80 -7.93 -7.61 -18.50
CA THR A 80 -8.36 -6.73 -17.39
C THR A 80 -9.69 -7.23 -16.88
N ASP A 81 -9.65 -8.06 -15.83
CA ASP A 81 -10.83 -8.64 -15.19
C ASP A 81 -10.48 -9.14 -13.77
N GLU A 82 -11.48 -9.28 -12.92
CA GLU A 82 -11.30 -9.74 -11.55
C GLU A 82 -11.41 -11.26 -11.46
N VAL A 83 -10.39 -11.92 -10.92
CA VAL A 83 -10.42 -13.36 -10.66
C VAL A 83 -11.30 -13.65 -9.48
N THR A 84 -12.34 -14.47 -9.68
CA THR A 84 -13.33 -14.81 -8.65
C THR A 84 -13.16 -16.22 -8.10
N HIS A 85 -12.55 -17.12 -8.89
CA HIS A 85 -12.36 -18.52 -8.50
C HIS A 85 -11.19 -19.19 -9.22
N VAL A 86 -10.56 -20.15 -8.53
CA VAL A 86 -9.51 -21.03 -9.10
C VAL A 86 -9.88 -22.48 -8.80
N ASP A 87 -10.22 -23.25 -9.82
CA ASP A 87 -10.44 -24.70 -9.75
C ASP A 87 -9.14 -25.42 -10.12
N ARG A 88 -8.44 -25.95 -9.13
CA ARG A 88 -7.14 -26.60 -9.31
C ARG A 88 -7.25 -28.01 -9.94
N GLU A 89 -8.34 -28.71 -9.71
CA GLU A 89 -8.57 -30.06 -10.24
C GLU A 89 -8.86 -29.99 -11.74
N LYS A 90 -9.77 -29.09 -12.12
CA LYS A 90 -10.11 -28.85 -13.53
C LYS A 90 -9.12 -27.96 -14.26
N LYS A 91 -8.18 -27.33 -13.53
CA LYS A 91 -7.22 -26.35 -14.06
C LYS A 91 -7.89 -25.18 -14.76
N VAL A 92 -8.82 -24.53 -14.08
CA VAL A 92 -9.58 -23.39 -14.61
C VAL A 92 -9.47 -22.20 -13.66
N VAL A 93 -9.15 -21.03 -14.21
CA VAL A 93 -9.30 -19.73 -13.53
C VAL A 93 -10.55 -19.08 -14.06
N THR A 94 -11.46 -18.70 -13.18
CA THR A 94 -12.70 -17.96 -13.50
C THR A 94 -12.54 -16.52 -13.07
N THR A 95 -12.91 -15.61 -13.97
CA THR A 95 -13.01 -14.18 -13.72
C THR A 95 -14.49 -13.77 -13.66
N SER A 96 -14.77 -12.50 -13.43
CA SER A 96 -16.14 -11.98 -13.45
C SER A 96 -16.85 -12.19 -14.79
N SER A 97 -16.10 -12.22 -15.90
CA SER A 97 -16.66 -12.28 -17.26
C SER A 97 -16.29 -13.52 -18.05
N HIS A 98 -15.20 -14.22 -17.70
CA HIS A 98 -14.63 -15.29 -18.51
C HIS A 98 -14.09 -16.46 -17.67
N SER A 99 -13.71 -17.55 -18.35
CA SER A 99 -12.99 -18.68 -17.77
C SER A 99 -11.78 -19.06 -18.64
N PHE A 100 -10.66 -19.36 -17.99
CA PHE A 100 -9.39 -19.66 -18.66
C PHE A 100 -8.87 -21.02 -18.20
N ASN A 101 -8.73 -21.96 -19.13
CA ASN A 101 -8.02 -23.21 -18.84
C ASN A 101 -6.51 -22.94 -18.78
N TYR A 102 -5.80 -23.62 -17.87
CA TYR A 102 -4.35 -23.50 -17.76
C TYR A 102 -3.65 -24.86 -17.68
N ASP A 103 -2.44 -24.92 -18.23
CA ASP A 103 -1.50 -26.00 -17.95
C ASP A 103 -0.66 -25.68 -16.71
N TYR A 104 -0.29 -24.41 -16.56
CA TYR A 104 0.48 -23.85 -15.43
C TYR A 104 -0.17 -22.58 -14.91
N LEU A 105 -0.21 -22.44 -13.61
CA LEU A 105 -0.77 -21.28 -12.92
C LEU A 105 0.29 -20.61 -12.04
N ILE A 106 0.41 -19.30 -12.14
CA ILE A 106 1.23 -18.47 -11.25
C ILE A 106 0.29 -17.52 -10.51
N LEU A 107 0.26 -17.63 -9.18
CA LEU A 107 -0.48 -16.74 -8.30
C LEU A 107 0.45 -15.62 -7.83
N ALA A 108 0.21 -14.40 -8.27
CA ALA A 108 1.01 -13.22 -7.97
C ALA A 108 0.15 -12.05 -7.43
N MET A 109 -0.87 -12.39 -6.63
CA MET A 109 -1.89 -11.47 -6.13
C MET A 109 -1.39 -10.48 -5.07
N GLY A 110 -0.14 -10.61 -4.65
CA GLY A 110 0.45 -9.75 -3.63
C GLY A 110 -0.11 -10.00 -2.22
N GLY A 111 -0.17 -8.94 -1.45
CA GLY A 111 -0.69 -8.94 -0.09
C GLY A 111 -1.72 -7.83 0.13
N GLU A 112 -2.07 -7.62 1.38
CA GLU A 112 -2.97 -6.57 1.84
C GLU A 112 -2.55 -6.04 3.22
N PRO A 113 -3.02 -4.87 3.65
CA PRO A 113 -2.74 -4.36 4.99
C PRO A 113 -3.21 -5.35 6.06
N ASN A 114 -2.44 -5.45 7.13
CA ASN A 114 -2.85 -6.16 8.32
C ASN A 114 -3.10 -5.14 9.43
N THR A 115 -4.35 -4.97 9.81
CA THR A 115 -4.77 -4.05 10.88
C THR A 115 -4.67 -4.68 12.27
N PHE A 116 -4.25 -5.95 12.35
CA PHE A 116 -4.15 -6.75 13.58
C PHE A 116 -5.43 -6.75 14.42
N ASN A 117 -6.58 -6.45 13.80
CA ASN A 117 -7.88 -6.27 14.44
C ASN A 117 -7.86 -5.19 15.54
N VAL A 118 -7.03 -4.19 15.42
CA VAL A 118 -7.03 -3.04 16.32
C VAL A 118 -8.36 -2.29 16.17
N PRO A 119 -9.13 -2.10 17.27
CA PRO A 119 -10.44 -1.48 17.19
C PRO A 119 -10.41 -0.11 16.51
N GLY A 120 -11.34 0.12 15.58
CA GLY A 120 -11.54 1.39 14.88
C GLY A 120 -10.56 1.65 13.74
N VAL A 121 -9.54 0.80 13.49
CA VAL A 121 -8.61 1.01 12.38
C VAL A 121 -9.31 0.86 11.04
N ASP A 122 -10.14 -0.16 10.87
CA ASP A 122 -10.83 -0.41 9.60
C ASP A 122 -11.86 0.69 9.26
N GLU A 123 -12.42 1.37 10.29
CA GLU A 123 -13.45 2.41 10.14
C GLU A 123 -12.87 3.82 10.03
N HIS A 124 -11.73 4.09 10.67
CA HIS A 124 -11.26 5.47 10.90
C HIS A 124 -9.84 5.74 10.42
N ALA A 125 -9.05 4.71 10.07
CA ALA A 125 -7.70 4.89 9.54
C ALA A 125 -7.68 4.83 8.01
N PHE A 126 -6.65 5.42 7.45
CA PHE A 126 -6.30 5.27 6.04
C PHE A 126 -5.20 4.23 5.92
N THR A 127 -5.43 3.16 5.17
CA THR A 127 -4.34 2.26 4.76
C THR A 127 -3.52 2.90 3.65
N MET A 128 -2.25 2.52 3.50
CA MET A 128 -1.42 2.95 2.38
C MET A 128 -0.89 1.71 1.64
N TRP A 129 -1.72 1.17 0.77
CA TRP A 129 -1.44 -0.07 0.05
C TRP A 129 -1.68 0.02 -1.46
N SER A 130 -2.68 0.75 -1.87
CA SER A 130 -3.08 0.90 -3.27
C SER A 130 -2.91 2.34 -3.77
N TRP A 131 -2.99 2.52 -5.08
CA TRP A 131 -3.06 3.83 -5.70
C TRP A 131 -4.27 4.63 -5.21
N GLU A 132 -5.40 3.95 -5.05
CA GLU A 132 -6.63 4.53 -4.52
C GLU A 132 -6.45 5.02 -3.08
N ASP A 133 -5.74 4.26 -2.24
CA ASP A 133 -5.44 4.64 -0.86
C ASP A 133 -4.58 5.90 -0.82
N ALA A 134 -3.48 5.94 -1.59
CA ALA A 134 -2.62 7.11 -1.65
C ALA A 134 -3.38 8.38 -2.09
N ASN A 135 -4.31 8.25 -3.06
CA ASN A 135 -5.17 9.34 -3.49
C ASN A 135 -6.21 9.75 -2.43
N LYS A 136 -6.77 8.80 -1.68
CA LYS A 136 -7.67 9.11 -0.56
C LYS A 136 -6.93 9.89 0.52
N ILE A 137 -5.73 9.46 0.90
CA ILE A 137 -4.88 10.16 1.88
C ILE A 137 -4.59 11.58 1.39
N ARG A 138 -4.12 11.74 0.15
CA ARG A 138 -3.81 13.04 -0.44
C ARG A 138 -5.00 14.00 -0.40
N ARG A 139 -6.17 13.55 -0.79
CA ARG A 139 -7.40 14.37 -0.77
C ARG A 139 -7.79 14.71 0.65
N HIS A 140 -7.86 13.71 1.53
CA HIS A 140 -8.22 13.90 2.92
C HIS A 140 -7.33 14.95 3.60
N ILE A 141 -6.02 14.87 3.45
CA ILE A 141 -5.08 15.86 4.04
C ILE A 141 -5.37 17.27 3.50
N LYS A 142 -5.56 17.43 2.19
CA LYS A 142 -5.87 18.74 1.59
C LYS A 142 -7.18 19.31 2.14
N ASP A 143 -8.24 18.51 2.12
CA ASP A 143 -9.58 18.93 2.56
C ASP A 143 -9.58 19.25 4.06
N THR A 144 -8.87 18.46 4.87
CA THR A 144 -8.76 18.66 6.33
C THR A 144 -7.96 19.93 6.65
N VAL A 145 -6.86 20.21 5.95
CA VAL A 145 -6.08 21.44 6.14
C VAL A 145 -6.88 22.67 5.69
N GLU A 146 -7.61 22.59 4.59
CA GLU A 146 -8.48 23.69 4.15
C GLU A 146 -9.61 23.96 5.14
N ALA A 147 -10.19 22.92 5.74
CA ALA A 147 -11.19 23.05 6.79
C ALA A 147 -10.59 23.64 8.09
N ALA A 148 -9.38 23.19 8.47
CA ALA A 148 -8.67 23.72 9.64
C ALA A 148 -8.38 25.22 9.55
N ALA A 149 -8.13 25.74 8.34
CA ALA A 149 -7.94 27.18 8.13
C ALA A 149 -9.19 28.02 8.44
N LYS A 150 -10.36 27.40 8.50
CA LYS A 150 -11.67 28.02 8.78
C LYS A 150 -12.19 27.69 10.19
N GLU A 151 -11.50 26.79 10.91
CA GLU A 151 -11.89 26.37 12.26
C GLU A 151 -11.46 27.39 13.30
N HIS A 152 -12.39 27.77 14.19
CA HIS A 152 -12.17 28.76 15.27
C HIS A 152 -11.89 28.12 16.63
N ASP A 153 -12.20 26.84 16.79
CA ASP A 153 -11.86 26.08 17.99
C ASP A 153 -10.40 25.60 17.88
N ASP A 154 -9.52 26.14 18.72
CA ASP A 154 -8.09 25.84 18.68
C ASP A 154 -7.79 24.35 18.91
N ALA A 155 -8.54 23.66 19.75
CA ALA A 155 -8.33 22.23 20.03
C ALA A 155 -8.71 21.38 18.80
N LYS A 156 -9.82 21.69 18.17
CA LYS A 156 -10.25 21.01 16.92
C LYS A 156 -9.29 21.31 15.78
N ARG A 157 -8.92 22.59 15.61
CA ARG A 157 -7.94 22.98 14.57
C ARG A 157 -6.62 22.23 14.74
N LYS A 158 -6.12 22.14 15.96
CA LYS A 158 -4.91 21.37 16.26
C LYS A 158 -5.07 19.89 15.92
N ALA A 159 -6.19 19.26 16.27
CA ALA A 159 -6.47 17.86 15.90
C ALA A 159 -6.53 17.65 14.38
N MET A 160 -7.11 18.59 13.64
CA MET A 160 -7.16 18.55 12.17
C MET A 160 -5.78 18.71 11.52
N LEU A 161 -4.88 19.50 12.12
CA LEU A 161 -3.51 19.72 11.67
C LEU A 161 -2.50 18.70 12.24
N THR A 162 -3.00 17.70 12.95
CA THR A 162 -2.21 16.59 13.48
C THR A 162 -2.38 15.34 12.59
N ALA A 163 -1.28 14.79 12.11
CA ALA A 163 -1.29 13.49 11.42
C ALA A 163 -0.45 12.48 12.19
N VAL A 164 -0.97 11.24 12.28
CA VAL A 164 -0.32 10.09 12.90
C VAL A 164 -0.04 9.04 11.84
N VAL A 165 1.20 8.58 11.73
CA VAL A 165 1.59 7.45 10.92
C VAL A 165 1.92 6.29 11.86
N SER A 166 1.18 5.17 11.74
CA SER A 166 1.39 3.96 12.52
C SER A 166 2.23 2.95 11.75
N GLY A 167 3.36 2.56 12.34
CA GLY A 167 4.36 1.67 11.74
C GLY A 167 5.57 2.43 11.22
N ALA A 168 6.74 2.21 11.85
CA ALA A 168 8.00 2.87 11.49
C ALA A 168 8.94 1.96 10.68
N GLY A 169 8.38 1.14 9.79
CA GLY A 169 9.11 0.51 8.68
C GLY A 169 9.45 1.53 7.59
N PHE A 170 9.99 1.08 6.45
CA PHE A 170 10.33 1.96 5.34
C PHE A 170 9.15 2.83 4.91
N THR A 171 7.99 2.22 4.66
CA THR A 171 6.79 2.93 4.20
C THR A 171 6.38 4.07 5.12
N GLY A 172 6.34 3.84 6.44
CA GLY A 172 5.94 4.90 7.39
C GLY A 172 6.99 6.00 7.53
N VAL A 173 8.28 5.64 7.52
CA VAL A 173 9.37 6.62 7.58
C VAL A 173 9.42 7.48 6.32
N GLU A 174 9.25 6.88 5.14
CA GLU A 174 9.18 7.60 3.86
C GLU A 174 7.97 8.53 3.81
N LEU A 175 6.79 8.02 4.20
CA LEU A 175 5.56 8.81 4.21
C LEU A 175 5.65 10.01 5.15
N VAL A 176 6.09 9.80 6.41
CA VAL A 176 6.16 10.91 7.36
C VAL A 176 7.18 11.96 6.92
N GLY A 177 8.26 11.53 6.24
CA GLY A 177 9.24 12.41 5.62
C GLY A 177 8.63 13.28 4.50
N GLU A 178 7.85 12.67 3.60
CA GLU A 178 7.17 13.40 2.54
C GLU A 178 6.08 14.34 3.07
N LEU A 179 5.31 13.92 4.08
CA LEU A 179 4.32 14.79 4.75
C LEU A 179 4.99 16.00 5.39
N MET A 180 6.16 15.81 5.98
CA MET A 180 6.96 16.88 6.57
C MET A 180 7.40 17.93 5.53
N GLU A 181 7.83 17.49 4.35
CA GLU A 181 8.20 18.39 3.25
C GLU A 181 6.95 19.08 2.63
N TRP A 182 5.82 18.38 2.57
CA TRP A 182 4.58 18.94 2.04
C TRP A 182 3.92 19.97 2.96
N LYS A 183 4.14 19.85 4.26
CA LYS A 183 3.58 20.70 5.32
C LYS A 183 3.72 22.20 5.02
N ASP A 184 4.91 22.64 4.64
CA ASP A 184 5.19 24.07 4.42
C ASP A 184 4.39 24.64 3.25
N LYS A 185 4.20 23.82 2.20
CA LYS A 185 3.36 24.20 1.06
C LYS A 185 1.88 24.24 1.45
N LEU A 186 1.39 23.24 2.19
CA LEU A 186 0.00 23.20 2.67
C LEU A 186 -0.31 24.41 3.55
N ALA A 187 0.60 24.74 4.47
CA ALA A 187 0.46 25.91 5.33
C ALA A 187 0.40 27.21 4.53
N LYS A 188 1.34 27.41 3.59
CA LYS A 188 1.37 28.58 2.72
C LYS A 188 0.09 28.72 1.90
N ASP A 189 -0.35 27.65 1.25
CA ASP A 189 -1.52 27.65 0.35
C ASP A 189 -2.82 27.99 1.14
N ASN A 190 -2.88 27.65 2.45
CA ASN A 190 -4.04 27.86 3.31
C ASN A 190 -3.88 29.02 4.31
N LYS A 191 -2.78 29.79 4.26
CA LYS A 191 -2.47 30.92 5.16
C LYS A 191 -2.41 30.53 6.65
N LEU A 192 -1.88 29.32 6.92
CA LEU A 192 -1.62 28.79 8.25
C LEU A 192 -0.14 28.92 8.61
N ASP A 193 0.16 28.89 9.92
CA ASP A 193 1.54 28.76 10.37
C ASP A 193 2.00 27.29 10.27
N PRO A 194 3.12 26.97 9.60
CA PRO A 194 3.67 25.62 9.59
C PRO A 194 3.93 25.03 10.99
N ALA A 195 4.13 25.87 12.00
CA ALA A 195 4.31 25.44 13.38
C ALA A 195 3.05 24.85 14.03
N GLU A 196 1.86 25.09 13.48
CA GLU A 196 0.61 24.51 13.96
C GLU A 196 0.49 23.02 13.60
N PHE A 197 1.23 22.54 12.60
CA PHE A 197 1.19 21.15 12.15
C PHE A 197 1.98 20.24 13.08
N SER A 198 1.41 19.10 13.43
CA SER A 198 2.06 18.06 14.23
C SER A 198 2.09 16.74 13.45
N LEU A 199 3.28 16.13 13.35
CA LEU A 199 3.46 14.82 12.70
C LEU A 199 4.00 13.81 13.71
N TYR A 200 3.28 12.71 13.89
CA TYR A 200 3.66 11.61 14.76
C TYR A 200 4.01 10.38 13.94
N LEU A 201 5.11 9.72 14.31
CA LEU A 201 5.46 8.38 13.85
C LEU A 201 5.39 7.46 15.06
N VAL A 202 4.43 6.54 15.05
CA VAL A 202 4.15 5.62 16.17
C VAL A 202 4.58 4.21 15.79
N GLU A 203 5.39 3.57 16.64
CA GLU A 203 5.92 2.23 16.42
C GLU A 203 5.79 1.38 17.69
N ALA A 204 5.17 0.20 17.56
CA ALA A 204 5.02 -0.74 18.65
C ALA A 204 6.36 -1.40 19.07
N ALA A 205 7.29 -1.55 18.14
CA ALA A 205 8.63 -2.04 18.44
C ALA A 205 9.49 -0.98 19.14
N PRO A 206 10.55 -1.37 19.87
CA PRO A 206 11.44 -0.45 20.57
C PRO A 206 12.31 0.40 19.64
N GLN A 207 12.32 0.13 18.35
CA GLN A 207 13.16 0.82 17.37
C GLN A 207 12.45 0.98 16.01
N ILE A 208 12.78 2.04 15.29
CA ILE A 208 12.33 2.26 13.92
C ILE A 208 13.20 1.47 12.94
N LEU A 209 12.72 1.22 11.72
CA LEU A 209 13.50 0.61 10.63
C LEU A 209 14.24 -0.67 11.06
N GLY A 210 13.56 -1.60 11.73
CA GLY A 210 14.16 -2.78 12.35
C GLY A 210 14.97 -3.71 11.43
N VAL A 211 14.99 -3.46 10.13
CA VAL A 211 15.72 -4.25 9.11
C VAL A 211 17.05 -3.64 8.67
N VAL A 212 17.37 -2.42 9.12
CA VAL A 212 18.66 -1.77 8.83
C VAL A 212 19.56 -1.77 10.08
N THR A 213 20.83 -1.37 9.92
CA THR A 213 21.78 -1.31 11.03
C THR A 213 21.38 -0.25 12.06
N GLU A 214 21.76 -0.46 13.32
CA GLU A 214 21.50 0.50 14.41
C GLU A 214 22.01 1.92 14.10
N LYS A 215 23.17 2.01 13.45
CA LYS A 215 23.75 3.30 13.02
C LYS A 215 22.84 4.03 12.03
N GLU A 216 22.23 3.31 11.10
CA GLU A 216 21.29 3.85 10.12
C GLU A 216 19.97 4.27 10.79
N GLN A 217 19.45 3.45 11.72
CA GLN A 217 18.29 3.77 12.54
C GLN A 217 18.48 5.09 13.29
N GLN A 218 19.58 5.20 14.02
CA GLN A 218 19.92 6.41 14.80
C GLN A 218 20.06 7.65 13.90
N LYS A 219 20.66 7.50 12.71
CA LYS A 219 20.79 8.59 11.76
C LYS A 219 19.43 9.07 11.25
N ALA A 220 18.56 8.15 10.88
CA ALA A 220 17.20 8.45 10.42
C ALA A 220 16.37 9.11 11.53
N GLU A 221 16.39 8.55 12.74
CA GLU A 221 15.70 9.09 13.90
C GLU A 221 16.15 10.52 14.22
N LYS A 222 17.47 10.75 14.31
CA LYS A 222 18.03 12.07 14.55
C LYS A 222 17.61 13.09 13.49
N TYR A 223 17.55 12.68 12.23
CA TYR A 223 17.12 13.54 11.13
C TYR A 223 15.64 13.92 11.28
N MET A 224 14.77 12.94 11.52
CA MET A 224 13.33 13.17 11.68
C MET A 224 13.01 14.05 12.90
N LEU A 225 13.65 13.79 14.05
CA LEU A 225 13.51 14.63 15.25
C LEU A 225 13.96 16.07 14.99
N LYS A 226 15.07 16.28 14.28
CA LYS A 226 15.53 17.62 13.88
C LYS A 226 14.52 18.34 13.00
N LYS A 227 13.76 17.61 12.22
CA LYS A 227 12.70 18.13 11.35
C LYS A 227 11.37 18.35 12.09
N GLY A 228 11.29 18.03 13.38
CA GLY A 228 10.10 18.24 14.21
C GLY A 228 9.09 17.11 14.18
N ILE A 229 9.44 15.94 13.60
CA ILE A 229 8.61 14.73 13.68
C ILE A 229 8.69 14.19 15.11
N GLN A 230 7.54 13.89 15.72
CA GLN A 230 7.45 13.27 17.04
C GLN A 230 7.44 11.74 16.88
N ILE A 231 8.46 11.07 17.42
CA ILE A 231 8.62 9.63 17.29
C ILE A 231 8.28 8.97 18.62
N ILE A 232 7.29 8.06 18.61
CA ILE A 232 6.87 7.25 19.76
C ILE A 232 7.20 5.81 19.46
N LYS A 233 8.06 5.18 20.27
CA LYS A 233 8.55 3.81 20.12
C LYS A 233 8.16 2.96 21.32
N GLY A 234 8.02 1.64 21.11
CA GLY A 234 7.63 0.71 22.17
C GLY A 234 6.18 0.90 22.62
N ASN A 235 5.38 1.60 21.84
CA ASN A 235 4.01 1.95 22.18
C ASN A 235 3.16 1.98 20.90
N GLY A 236 2.37 0.94 20.69
CA GLY A 236 1.55 0.81 19.49
C GLY A 236 0.19 1.51 19.62
N VAL A 237 -0.49 1.66 18.49
CA VAL A 237 -1.89 2.07 18.46
C VAL A 237 -2.76 0.96 19.03
N ALA A 238 -3.60 1.27 20.02
CA ALA A 238 -4.48 0.33 20.70
C ALA A 238 -5.96 0.52 20.32
N ASN A 239 -6.37 1.75 20.01
CA ASN A 239 -7.75 2.04 19.61
C ASN A 239 -7.79 3.31 18.74
N VAL A 240 -8.71 3.36 17.79
CA VAL A 240 -8.87 4.49 16.87
C VAL A 240 -10.32 4.98 16.90
N LYS A 241 -10.48 6.27 17.06
CA LYS A 241 -11.76 6.98 16.97
C LYS A 241 -11.69 7.96 15.81
N LYS A 242 -12.83 8.54 15.46
CA LYS A 242 -12.96 9.51 14.38
C LYS A 242 -12.02 10.71 14.49
N ASP A 243 -11.70 11.12 15.73
CA ASP A 243 -10.98 12.35 16.06
C ASP A 243 -9.78 12.14 17.01
N SER A 244 -9.41 10.90 17.27
CA SER A 244 -8.29 10.57 18.15
C SER A 244 -7.76 9.17 17.98
N VAL A 245 -6.51 8.98 18.35
CA VAL A 245 -5.81 7.70 18.44
C VAL A 245 -5.38 7.47 19.88
N GLU A 246 -5.68 6.29 20.42
CA GLU A 246 -5.23 5.85 21.75
C GLU A 246 -4.10 4.84 21.60
N LEU A 247 -3.02 5.06 22.33
CA LEU A 247 -1.85 4.18 22.36
C LEU A 247 -1.97 3.16 23.49
N SER A 248 -1.11 2.12 23.47
CA SER A 248 -1.16 0.99 24.39
C SER A 248 -0.90 1.40 25.86
N ASP A 249 -0.26 2.53 26.13
CA ASP A 249 -0.04 3.07 27.48
C ASP A 249 -1.18 4.00 27.93
N GLY A 250 -2.24 4.16 27.16
CA GLY A 250 -3.37 5.06 27.45
C GLY A 250 -3.17 6.51 26.97
N THR A 251 -2.04 6.84 26.35
CA THR A 251 -1.83 8.16 25.73
C THR A 251 -2.83 8.37 24.61
N VAL A 252 -3.54 9.50 24.61
CA VAL A 252 -4.48 9.88 23.54
C VAL A 252 -3.91 11.02 22.71
N ILE A 253 -3.84 10.85 21.42
CA ILE A 253 -3.42 11.85 20.44
C ILE A 253 -4.66 12.31 19.66
N PRO A 254 -5.14 13.57 19.88
CA PRO A 254 -6.20 14.13 19.05
C PRO A 254 -5.71 14.29 17.60
N THR A 255 -6.41 13.66 16.68
CA THR A 255 -6.09 13.69 15.25
C THR A 255 -7.28 13.28 14.40
N HIS A 256 -7.42 13.87 13.22
CA HIS A 256 -8.38 13.44 12.20
C HIS A 256 -7.70 12.58 11.11
N THR A 257 -6.40 12.33 11.24
CA THR A 257 -5.60 11.66 10.21
C THR A 257 -4.71 10.60 10.82
N LEU A 258 -5.15 9.35 10.82
CA LEU A 258 -4.30 8.18 11.07
C LEU A 258 -4.03 7.47 9.76
N ILE A 259 -2.76 7.27 9.42
CA ILE A 259 -2.32 6.48 8.27
C ILE A 259 -1.66 5.22 8.79
N TRP A 260 -2.25 4.06 8.41
CA TRP A 260 -1.81 2.75 8.84
C TRP A 260 -0.83 2.15 7.85
N THR A 261 0.42 2.02 8.25
CA THR A 261 1.50 1.40 7.47
C THR A 261 2.09 0.18 8.17
N ALA A 262 1.53 -0.20 9.32
CA ALA A 262 1.99 -1.34 10.12
C ALA A 262 1.39 -2.65 9.60
N GLY A 263 2.26 -3.60 9.27
CA GLY A 263 1.85 -4.97 8.99
C GLY A 263 1.32 -5.22 7.58
N VAL A 264 1.66 -6.42 7.09
CA VAL A 264 1.22 -6.96 5.81
C VAL A 264 0.82 -8.42 6.00
N LYS A 265 -0.30 -8.82 5.41
CA LYS A 265 -0.71 -10.23 5.31
C LYS A 265 -0.87 -10.61 3.83
N ALA A 266 -0.95 -11.91 3.56
CA ALA A 266 -1.27 -12.37 2.21
C ALA A 266 -2.67 -11.90 1.80
N ASN A 267 -2.89 -11.81 0.49
CA ASN A 267 -4.20 -11.50 -0.06
C ASN A 267 -5.22 -12.53 0.44
N SER A 268 -6.36 -12.08 0.95
CA SER A 268 -7.39 -12.92 1.57
C SER A 268 -8.05 -13.89 0.58
N ASP A 269 -8.10 -13.54 -0.72
CA ASP A 269 -8.64 -14.42 -1.77
C ASP A 269 -7.87 -15.73 -1.90
N ALA A 270 -6.59 -15.74 -1.47
CA ALA A 270 -5.75 -16.94 -1.47
C ALA A 270 -6.36 -18.11 -0.64
N ALA A 271 -7.15 -17.80 0.38
CA ALA A 271 -7.83 -18.79 1.22
C ALA A 271 -8.82 -19.67 0.41
N ALA A 272 -9.46 -19.07 -0.62
CA ALA A 272 -10.46 -19.75 -1.44
C ALA A 272 -9.87 -20.76 -2.45
N TYR A 273 -8.52 -20.78 -2.61
CA TYR A 273 -7.90 -21.61 -3.66
C TYR A 273 -7.50 -23.02 -3.20
N GLY A 274 -7.84 -23.40 -1.95
CA GLY A 274 -7.58 -24.75 -1.42
C GLY A 274 -6.10 -25.09 -1.31
N ILE A 275 -5.23 -24.10 -1.14
CA ILE A 275 -3.79 -24.27 -0.90
C ILE A 275 -3.52 -24.08 0.59
N GLU A 276 -2.67 -24.92 1.17
CA GLU A 276 -2.26 -24.81 2.57
C GLU A 276 -1.68 -23.42 2.85
N GLN A 277 -2.07 -22.83 3.98
CA GLN A 277 -1.63 -21.52 4.39
C GLN A 277 -0.73 -21.58 5.61
N ALA A 278 0.36 -20.81 5.57
CA ALA A 278 1.25 -20.56 6.70
C ALA A 278 0.86 -19.26 7.43
N ARG A 279 1.75 -18.77 8.29
CA ARG A 279 1.58 -17.52 9.05
C ARG A 279 1.18 -16.35 8.14
N ALA A 280 0.22 -15.53 8.60
CA ALA A 280 -0.32 -14.39 7.90
C ALA A 280 -0.96 -14.71 6.52
N GLY A 281 -1.55 -15.91 6.38
CA GLY A 281 -2.28 -16.36 5.20
C GLY A 281 -1.41 -16.68 3.99
N ARG A 282 -0.07 -16.74 4.14
CA ARG A 282 0.84 -17.03 3.03
C ARG A 282 0.65 -18.45 2.53
N LEU A 283 0.59 -18.62 1.21
CA LEU A 283 0.50 -19.95 0.61
C LEU A 283 1.82 -20.72 0.82
N VAL A 284 1.69 -22.00 1.21
CA VAL A 284 2.84 -22.90 1.33
C VAL A 284 3.29 -23.31 -0.06
N ALA A 285 4.57 -23.13 -0.35
CA ALA A 285 5.21 -23.65 -1.56
C ALA A 285 6.06 -24.87 -1.21
N ASN A 286 6.07 -25.87 -2.12
CA ASN A 286 6.91 -27.06 -2.00
C ASN A 286 8.34 -26.78 -2.41
#